data_52835fc6f3fa87ec4ad2bfcbbbf9634a
#
_entry.id   52835fc6f3fa87ec4ad2bfcbbbf9634a
#
_cell.length_a   1.000
_cell.length_b   1.000
_cell.length_c   1.000
_cell.angle_alpha   90.00
_cell.angle_beta   90.00
_cell.angle_gamma   90.00
#
_symmetry.space_group_name_H-M   'P 1'
#
loop_
_entity.id
_entity.type
_entity.pdbx_description
1 polymer ?
#
loop_
_entity_poly.entity_id
_entity_poly.type
_entity_poly.pdbx_seq_one_letter_code
_entity_poly.pdbx_strand_id
1 'polypeptide(L)'
;MLKIAILGCENSHADAFIELIQGGRYTDVEVVGVYSDEAEACERMKKNFGVYCAASPDEFVGRVDGIMITARDGRNHYKYAAPYISSGIPMFIDKPITSDVDEAVLLVNELNRHGCRFSGGSSCPNAPEIRAFAERVAAGELGRVYGGFLRAPVSMENAYGGFWFYAQHLTEVMMKIFGYFPTSAKAYVNGCVTTVVARYPEYDVTLQFVDGNYTYYASVSAEGGVESFVYPVSSAIYAYEMDEYHELLVSGEQKKDSREFIAPVFFMDAVKRSIDSGLEEKVAEVVL
;
A
#
# COMPACT_ATOMS: atom_id res chain seq x y z
N MET A 1 -23.78 14.25 1.08
CA MET A 1 -22.45 14.36 0.47
C MET A 1 -21.44 14.05 1.54
N LEU A 2 -20.65 13.02 1.36
CA LEU A 2 -19.59 12.60 2.29
C LEU A 2 -18.40 13.54 2.14
N LYS A 3 -17.94 14.11 3.23
CA LYS A 3 -16.82 15.05 3.25
C LYS A 3 -15.55 14.31 3.61
N ILE A 4 -14.52 14.43 2.78
CA ILE A 4 -13.20 13.86 3.07
C ILE A 4 -12.11 14.92 2.99
N ALA A 5 -11.00 14.67 3.69
CA ALA A 5 -9.77 15.44 3.52
C ALA A 5 -8.61 14.51 3.16
N ILE A 6 -7.61 15.06 2.46
CA ILE A 6 -6.42 14.30 2.03
C ILE A 6 -5.18 14.90 2.69
N LEU A 7 -4.47 14.09 3.47
CA LEU A 7 -3.23 14.48 4.16
C LEU A 7 -2.03 13.83 3.48
N GLY A 8 -1.03 14.62 3.15
CA GLY A 8 0.13 14.19 2.36
C GLY A 8 -0.08 14.39 0.86
N CYS A 9 -0.58 15.57 0.48
CA CYS A 9 -0.90 15.88 -0.92
C CYS A 9 0.33 16.14 -1.81
N GLU A 10 1.54 15.96 -1.31
CA GLU A 10 2.77 15.97 -2.10
C GLU A 10 2.90 14.75 -3.01
N ASN A 11 2.20 13.67 -2.71
CA ASN A 11 2.17 12.45 -3.52
C ASN A 11 1.18 12.59 -4.71
N SER A 12 1.56 12.06 -5.87
CA SER A 12 0.70 12.02 -7.07
C SER A 12 -0.59 11.21 -6.89
N HIS A 13 -0.68 10.37 -5.87
CA HIS A 13 -1.92 9.65 -5.53
C HIS A 13 -3.03 10.63 -5.11
N ALA A 14 -2.69 11.70 -4.38
CA ALA A 14 -3.64 12.75 -4.04
C ALA A 14 -4.24 13.42 -5.28
N ASP A 15 -3.39 13.73 -6.29
CA ASP A 15 -3.85 14.28 -7.56
C ASP A 15 -4.85 13.33 -8.23
N ALA A 16 -4.50 12.03 -8.33
CA ALA A 16 -5.34 11.02 -8.96
C ALA A 16 -6.71 10.85 -8.27
N PHE A 17 -6.74 10.81 -6.94
CA PHE A 17 -8.00 10.69 -6.19
C PHE A 17 -8.89 11.92 -6.35
N ILE A 18 -8.31 13.13 -6.32
CA ILE A 18 -9.07 14.36 -6.55
C ILE A 18 -9.62 14.40 -7.98
N GLU A 19 -8.83 14.00 -8.99
CA GLU A 19 -9.27 13.90 -10.37
C GLU A 19 -10.47 12.95 -10.55
N LEU A 20 -10.42 11.78 -9.90
CA LEU A 20 -11.53 10.81 -9.93
C LEU A 20 -12.82 11.38 -9.31
N ILE A 21 -12.70 12.10 -8.19
CA ILE A 21 -13.85 12.69 -7.49
C ILE A 21 -14.41 13.86 -8.28
N GLN A 22 -13.57 14.82 -8.68
CA GLN A 22 -14.01 15.99 -9.45
C GLN A 22 -14.45 15.64 -10.86
N GLY A 23 -13.92 14.54 -11.43
CA GLY A 23 -14.36 13.96 -12.70
C GLY A 23 -15.76 13.34 -12.69
N GLY A 24 -16.42 13.31 -11.52
CA GLY A 24 -17.81 12.88 -11.36
C GLY A 24 -18.00 11.38 -11.20
N ARG A 25 -16.94 10.60 -10.94
CA ARG A 25 -17.07 9.18 -10.64
C ARG A 25 -17.73 8.94 -9.28
N TYR A 26 -17.49 9.84 -8.29
CA TYR A 26 -18.03 9.78 -6.93
C TYR A 26 -18.81 11.06 -6.62
N THR A 27 -20.06 11.13 -7.11
CA THR A 27 -20.91 12.34 -7.01
C THR A 27 -21.42 12.62 -5.60
N ASP A 28 -21.26 11.69 -4.70
CA ASP A 28 -21.65 11.76 -3.28
C ASP A 28 -20.48 12.09 -2.34
N VAL A 29 -19.25 12.26 -2.89
CA VAL A 29 -18.04 12.60 -2.13
C VAL A 29 -17.55 14.00 -2.49
N GLU A 30 -17.10 14.75 -1.47
CA GLU A 30 -16.50 16.08 -1.58
C GLU A 30 -15.14 16.09 -0.89
N VAL A 31 -14.08 16.54 -1.58
CA VAL A 31 -12.79 16.84 -0.97
C VAL A 31 -12.85 18.26 -0.39
N VAL A 32 -13.00 18.38 0.93
CA VAL A 32 -13.12 19.69 1.60
C VAL A 32 -11.78 20.38 1.79
N GLY A 33 -10.67 19.65 1.66
CA GLY A 33 -9.34 20.24 1.70
C GLY A 33 -8.24 19.20 1.74
N VAL A 34 -7.02 19.72 1.68
CA VAL A 34 -5.78 18.94 1.70
C VAL A 34 -4.79 19.49 2.71
N TYR A 35 -3.77 18.71 3.04
CA TYR A 35 -2.64 19.13 3.85
C TYR A 35 -1.34 18.52 3.35
N SER A 36 -0.24 19.22 3.47
CA SER A 36 1.13 18.70 3.35
C SER A 36 2.10 19.56 4.16
N ASP A 37 3.16 18.95 4.68
CA ASP A 37 4.32 19.68 5.22
C ASP A 37 5.11 20.41 4.11
N GLU A 38 4.87 20.07 2.82
CA GLU A 38 5.46 20.72 1.64
C GLU A 38 4.54 21.83 1.11
N ALA A 39 4.87 23.09 1.36
CA ALA A 39 4.04 24.24 0.94
C ALA A 39 3.78 24.27 -0.59
N GLU A 40 4.78 23.85 -1.40
CA GLU A 40 4.65 23.79 -2.86
C GLU A 40 3.57 22.80 -3.31
N ALA A 41 3.41 21.69 -2.58
CA ALA A 41 2.35 20.71 -2.86
C ALA A 41 0.96 21.33 -2.63
N CYS A 42 0.79 22.06 -1.55
CA CYS A 42 -0.43 22.80 -1.24
C CYS A 42 -0.77 23.84 -2.32
N GLU A 43 0.18 24.61 -2.78
CA GLU A 43 -0.03 25.59 -3.85
C GLU A 43 -0.39 24.91 -5.18
N ARG A 44 0.22 23.75 -5.49
CA ARG A 44 -0.13 22.95 -6.65
C ARG A 44 -1.58 22.48 -6.58
N MET A 45 -2.02 21.93 -5.45
CA MET A 45 -3.39 21.45 -5.23
C MET A 45 -4.40 22.57 -5.37
N LYS A 46 -4.14 23.71 -4.77
CA LYS A 46 -4.99 24.89 -4.89
C LYS A 46 -5.11 25.37 -6.33
N LYS A 47 -3.97 25.42 -7.06
CA LYS A 47 -3.93 25.88 -8.45
C LYS A 47 -4.66 24.92 -9.41
N ASN A 48 -4.43 23.60 -9.24
CA ASN A 48 -4.92 22.61 -10.21
C ASN A 48 -6.37 22.21 -9.94
N PHE A 49 -6.78 22.14 -8.67
CA PHE A 49 -8.07 21.57 -8.25
C PHE A 49 -8.96 22.55 -7.49
N GLY A 50 -8.48 23.73 -7.13
CA GLY A 50 -9.24 24.72 -6.38
C GLY A 50 -9.55 24.30 -4.93
N VAL A 51 -8.85 23.29 -4.39
CA VAL A 51 -9.09 22.77 -3.05
C VAL A 51 -8.43 23.63 -1.97
N TYR A 52 -9.05 23.68 -0.79
CA TYR A 52 -8.51 24.35 0.39
C TYR A 52 -7.25 23.63 0.89
N CYS A 53 -6.24 24.38 1.31
CA CYS A 53 -5.07 23.83 1.98
C CYS A 53 -5.06 24.22 3.45
N ALA A 54 -5.08 23.23 4.33
CA ALA A 54 -5.07 23.42 5.77
C ALA A 54 -3.71 23.89 6.29
N ALA A 55 -3.70 24.60 7.40
CA ALA A 55 -2.50 25.06 8.08
C ALA A 55 -1.83 23.98 8.95
N SER A 56 -2.60 22.96 9.37
CA SER A 56 -2.12 21.84 10.17
C SER A 56 -2.86 20.55 9.81
N PRO A 57 -2.27 19.35 10.07
CA PRO A 57 -2.89 18.08 9.70
C PRO A 57 -4.17 17.77 10.49
N ASP A 58 -4.40 18.38 11.64
CA ASP A 58 -5.54 18.16 12.53
C ASP A 58 -6.72 19.13 12.28
N GLU A 59 -6.60 20.05 11.32
CA GLU A 59 -7.58 21.11 11.09
C GLU A 59 -8.97 20.58 10.70
N PHE A 60 -9.05 19.39 10.12
CA PHE A 60 -10.33 18.79 9.70
C PHE A 60 -11.00 17.91 10.76
N VAL A 61 -10.44 17.79 11.96
CA VAL A 61 -11.02 16.99 13.04
C VAL A 61 -12.43 17.47 13.36
N GLY A 62 -13.40 16.55 13.35
CA GLY A 62 -14.82 16.83 13.56
C GLY A 62 -15.55 17.54 12.40
N ARG A 63 -14.89 17.65 11.23
CA ARG A 63 -15.45 18.35 10.05
C ARG A 63 -15.57 17.45 8.82
N VAL A 64 -15.09 16.22 8.89
CA VAL A 64 -15.05 15.25 7.79
C VAL A 64 -15.64 13.91 8.19
N ASP A 65 -16.16 13.19 7.22
CA ASP A 65 -16.75 11.86 7.38
C ASP A 65 -15.70 10.75 7.15
N GLY A 66 -14.55 11.10 6.58
CA GLY A 66 -13.42 10.21 6.37
C GLY A 66 -12.15 10.95 6.02
N ILE A 67 -11.01 10.27 6.08
CA ILE A 67 -9.69 10.84 5.80
C ILE A 67 -8.87 9.93 4.90
N MET A 68 -8.13 10.52 3.97
CA MET A 68 -7.15 9.81 3.16
C MET A 68 -5.74 10.30 3.53
N ILE A 69 -4.87 9.37 3.87
CA ILE A 69 -3.48 9.65 4.22
C ILE A 69 -2.62 9.14 3.07
N THR A 70 -2.06 10.07 2.30
CA THR A 70 -1.33 9.80 1.07
C THR A 70 0.10 10.33 1.09
N ALA A 71 0.65 10.61 2.27
CA ALA A 71 2.00 11.12 2.39
C ALA A 71 2.99 10.22 1.64
N ARG A 72 3.91 10.85 0.93
CA ARG A 72 4.96 10.12 0.20
C ARG A 72 5.90 9.38 1.14
N ASP A 73 6.13 9.94 2.32
CA ASP A 73 6.94 9.36 3.38
C ASP A 73 6.05 8.65 4.41
N GLY A 74 6.14 7.31 4.45
CA GLY A 74 5.36 6.49 5.37
C GLY A 74 5.59 6.81 6.86
N ARG A 75 6.69 7.47 7.21
CA ARG A 75 6.96 7.96 8.58
C ARG A 75 5.98 9.04 9.04
N ASN A 76 5.24 9.64 8.11
CA ASN A 76 4.22 10.65 8.41
C ASN A 76 2.81 10.05 8.58
N HIS A 77 2.58 8.77 8.22
CA HIS A 77 1.24 8.21 8.17
C HIS A 77 0.59 8.14 9.54
N TYR A 78 1.28 7.61 10.54
CA TYR A 78 0.76 7.59 11.91
C TYR A 78 0.54 9.01 12.47
N LYS A 79 1.49 9.92 12.26
CA LYS A 79 1.39 11.33 12.67
C LYS A 79 0.13 12.00 12.13
N TYR A 80 -0.22 11.72 10.86
CA TYR A 80 -1.40 12.30 10.23
C TYR A 80 -2.70 11.58 10.62
N ALA A 81 -2.65 10.27 10.88
CA ALA A 81 -3.81 9.50 11.34
C ALA A 81 -4.20 9.83 12.78
N ALA A 82 -3.23 9.98 13.67
CA ALA A 82 -3.42 10.07 15.12
C ALA A 82 -4.50 11.06 15.58
N PRO A 83 -4.61 12.30 15.05
CA PRO A 83 -5.65 13.25 15.47
C PRO A 83 -7.07 12.78 15.20
N TYR A 84 -7.28 11.87 14.24
CA TYR A 84 -8.59 11.42 13.78
C TYR A 84 -9.02 10.07 14.35
N ILE A 85 -8.08 9.28 14.91
CA ILE A 85 -8.36 7.93 15.40
C ILE A 85 -9.50 7.93 16.43
N SER A 86 -9.48 8.86 17.38
CA SER A 86 -10.50 8.91 18.43
C SER A 86 -11.91 9.21 17.92
N SER A 87 -12.06 9.73 16.70
CA SER A 87 -13.37 10.02 16.10
C SER A 87 -14.03 8.80 15.46
N GLY A 88 -13.30 7.70 15.25
CA GLY A 88 -13.83 6.47 14.67
C GLY A 88 -14.18 6.57 13.18
N ILE A 89 -13.75 7.64 12.48
CA ILE A 89 -14.06 7.81 11.05
C ILE A 89 -13.23 6.85 10.18
N PRO A 90 -13.75 6.43 9.01
CA PRO A 90 -13.01 5.62 8.04
C PRO A 90 -11.74 6.31 7.55
N MET A 91 -10.68 5.52 7.37
CA MET A 91 -9.38 6.00 6.89
C MET A 91 -8.90 5.22 5.68
N PHE A 92 -8.38 5.93 4.68
CA PHE A 92 -7.51 5.37 3.66
C PHE A 92 -6.06 5.66 4.05
N ILE A 93 -5.20 4.64 4.05
CA ILE A 93 -3.77 4.79 4.38
C ILE A 93 -2.95 4.20 3.24
N ASP A 94 -2.24 5.07 2.54
CA ASP A 94 -1.42 4.71 1.37
C ASP A 94 -0.16 3.91 1.77
N LYS A 95 0.59 3.49 0.77
CA LYS A 95 1.89 2.82 0.95
C LYS A 95 3.06 3.83 1.08
N PRO A 96 4.10 3.46 1.82
CA PRO A 96 4.11 2.35 2.76
C PRO A 96 3.22 2.67 3.95
N ILE A 97 2.47 1.67 4.46
CA ILE A 97 1.54 1.89 5.59
C ILE A 97 2.25 2.57 6.75
N THR A 98 3.42 2.06 7.09
CA THR A 98 4.45 2.71 7.91
C THR A 98 5.83 2.27 7.43
N SER A 99 6.89 2.86 7.97
CA SER A 99 8.28 2.42 7.73
C SER A 99 8.89 1.75 8.96
N ASP A 100 8.05 1.32 9.89
CA ASP A 100 8.43 0.71 11.16
C ASP A 100 7.35 -0.26 11.64
N VAL A 101 7.77 -1.44 12.15
CA VAL A 101 6.86 -2.51 12.58
C VAL A 101 6.09 -2.11 13.84
N ASP A 102 6.76 -1.52 14.81
CA ASP A 102 6.12 -1.14 16.09
C ASP A 102 5.08 -0.04 15.85
N GLU A 103 5.38 0.91 14.95
CA GLU A 103 4.44 1.94 14.54
C GLU A 103 3.24 1.35 13.77
N ALA A 104 3.43 0.34 12.91
CA ALA A 104 2.34 -0.36 12.22
C ALA A 104 1.40 -1.06 13.21
N VAL A 105 1.97 -1.75 14.20
CA VAL A 105 1.19 -2.40 15.27
C VAL A 105 0.44 -1.38 16.11
N LEU A 106 1.11 -0.29 16.51
CA LEU A 106 0.48 0.81 17.25
C LEU A 106 -0.69 1.40 16.48
N LEU A 107 -0.48 1.75 15.20
CA LEU A 107 -1.50 2.33 14.32
C LEU A 107 -2.75 1.43 14.28
N VAL A 108 -2.58 0.16 13.94
CA VAL A 108 -3.72 -0.76 13.78
C VAL A 108 -4.42 -1.05 15.09
N ASN A 109 -3.68 -1.19 16.21
CA ASN A 109 -4.28 -1.36 17.52
C ASN A 109 -5.12 -0.15 17.94
N GLU A 110 -4.64 1.06 17.68
CA GLU A 110 -5.41 2.28 17.95
C GLU A 110 -6.65 2.37 17.05
N LEU A 111 -6.53 2.08 15.74
CA LEU A 111 -7.66 2.04 14.82
C LEU A 111 -8.73 1.04 15.30
N ASN A 112 -8.33 -0.19 15.63
CA ASN A 112 -9.23 -1.23 16.13
C ASN A 112 -9.90 -0.84 17.43
N ARG A 113 -9.15 -0.28 18.40
CA ARG A 113 -9.64 0.15 19.71
C ARG A 113 -10.72 1.20 19.59
N HIS A 114 -10.61 2.10 18.62
CA HIS A 114 -11.56 3.19 18.39
C HIS A 114 -12.63 2.86 17.35
N GLY A 115 -12.64 1.63 16.81
CA GLY A 115 -13.60 1.20 15.80
C GLY A 115 -13.43 1.86 14.44
N CYS A 116 -12.28 2.49 14.19
CA CYS A 116 -11.95 3.03 12.87
C CYS A 116 -11.83 1.90 11.86
N ARG A 117 -12.54 2.02 10.76
CA ARG A 117 -12.38 1.15 9.61
C ARG A 117 -11.34 1.74 8.68
N PHE A 118 -10.60 0.89 7.96
CA PHE A 118 -9.53 1.36 7.08
C PHE A 118 -9.41 0.52 5.81
N SER A 119 -8.86 1.16 4.78
CA SER A 119 -8.46 0.57 3.50
C SER A 119 -7.12 1.17 3.07
N GLY A 120 -6.59 0.73 1.94
CA GLY A 120 -5.36 1.26 1.36
C GLY A 120 -4.25 0.24 1.20
N GLY A 121 -3.00 0.69 1.35
CA GLY A 121 -1.81 -0.03 0.96
C GLY A 121 -1.42 0.28 -0.48
N SER A 122 -0.92 -0.71 -1.23
CA SER A 122 -0.47 -0.53 -2.60
C SER A 122 -1.59 -0.69 -3.62
N SER A 123 -1.62 0.21 -4.60
CA SER A 123 -2.49 0.10 -5.78
C SER A 123 -2.11 -1.04 -6.73
N CYS A 124 -0.86 -1.49 -6.76
CA CYS A 124 -0.37 -2.48 -7.74
C CYS A 124 -1.10 -3.83 -7.72
N PRO A 125 -1.53 -4.38 -6.57
CA PRO A 125 -2.36 -5.60 -6.55
C PRO A 125 -3.71 -5.45 -7.26
N ASN A 126 -4.14 -4.23 -7.52
CA ASN A 126 -5.40 -3.93 -8.22
C ASN A 126 -5.27 -3.91 -9.75
N ALA A 127 -4.07 -4.11 -10.31
CA ALA A 127 -3.92 -4.32 -11.74
C ALA A 127 -4.83 -5.49 -12.19
N PRO A 128 -5.65 -5.32 -13.25
CA PRO A 128 -6.63 -6.34 -13.65
C PRO A 128 -6.04 -7.72 -13.87
N GLU A 129 -4.83 -7.77 -14.43
CA GLU A 129 -4.10 -9.01 -14.68
C GLU A 129 -3.71 -9.70 -13.36
N ILE A 130 -3.27 -8.94 -12.35
CA ILE A 130 -2.90 -9.47 -11.03
C ILE A 130 -4.15 -9.98 -10.30
N ARG A 131 -5.25 -9.22 -10.32
CA ARG A 131 -6.51 -9.62 -9.69
C ARG A 131 -7.03 -10.94 -10.28
N ALA A 132 -7.19 -10.99 -11.59
CA ALA A 132 -7.68 -12.18 -12.28
C ALA A 132 -6.77 -13.39 -12.03
N PHE A 133 -5.46 -13.17 -12.00
CA PHE A 133 -4.50 -14.24 -11.75
C PHE A 133 -4.56 -14.75 -10.31
N ALA A 134 -4.59 -13.85 -9.33
CA ALA A 134 -4.72 -14.21 -7.92
C ALA A 134 -6.03 -14.95 -7.63
N GLU A 135 -7.14 -14.56 -8.26
CA GLU A 135 -8.42 -15.26 -8.15
C GLU A 135 -8.32 -16.71 -8.66
N ARG A 136 -7.66 -16.95 -9.79
CA ARG A 136 -7.44 -18.30 -10.34
C ARG A 136 -6.53 -19.17 -9.46
N VAL A 137 -5.48 -18.57 -8.90
CA VAL A 137 -4.61 -19.25 -7.90
C VAL A 137 -5.42 -19.64 -6.68
N ALA A 138 -6.21 -18.71 -6.13
CA ALA A 138 -7.04 -18.94 -4.95
C ALA A 138 -8.17 -19.98 -5.21
N ALA A 139 -8.70 -20.02 -6.42
CA ALA A 139 -9.69 -21.03 -6.85
C ALA A 139 -9.08 -22.44 -7.08
N GLY A 140 -7.73 -22.56 -7.01
CA GLY A 140 -7.05 -23.83 -7.26
C GLY A 140 -7.01 -24.26 -8.73
N GLU A 141 -7.32 -23.37 -9.68
CA GLU A 141 -7.36 -23.67 -11.11
C GLU A 141 -6.02 -24.12 -11.70
N LEU A 142 -4.91 -23.68 -11.07
CA LEU A 142 -3.56 -24.05 -11.49
C LEU A 142 -3.05 -25.35 -10.83
N GLY A 143 -3.83 -25.95 -9.94
CA GLY A 143 -3.39 -27.05 -9.10
C GLY A 143 -2.43 -26.59 -8.00
N ARG A 144 -1.58 -27.51 -7.52
CA ARG A 144 -0.60 -27.21 -6.47
C ARG A 144 0.43 -26.17 -6.95
N VAL A 145 0.60 -25.09 -6.18
CA VAL A 145 1.62 -24.08 -6.42
C VAL A 145 2.99 -24.58 -5.93
N TYR A 146 4.03 -24.36 -6.73
CA TYR A 146 5.42 -24.70 -6.43
C TYR A 146 6.29 -23.47 -6.15
N GLY A 147 5.79 -22.26 -6.41
CA GLY A 147 6.45 -20.99 -6.20
C GLY A 147 6.25 -20.02 -7.36
N GLY A 148 7.08 -18.98 -7.40
CA GLY A 148 6.99 -17.98 -8.45
C GLY A 148 8.15 -17.01 -8.49
N PHE A 149 8.11 -16.13 -9.49
CA PHE A 149 9.05 -15.02 -9.64
C PHE A 149 8.28 -13.76 -9.99
N LEU A 150 8.55 -12.69 -9.24
CA LEU A 150 7.96 -11.38 -9.46
C LEU A 150 9.05 -10.32 -9.58
N ARG A 151 8.78 -9.28 -10.34
CA ARG A 151 9.70 -8.17 -10.55
C ARG A 151 8.97 -6.85 -10.58
N ALA A 152 9.57 -5.84 -9.93
CA ALA A 152 9.10 -4.46 -9.99
C ALA A 152 10.25 -3.47 -9.82
N PRO A 153 10.05 -2.17 -10.13
CA PRO A 153 11.00 -1.14 -9.77
C PRO A 153 11.14 -1.00 -8.25
N VAL A 154 12.25 -0.41 -7.85
CA VAL A 154 12.51 0.08 -6.50
C VAL A 154 13.29 1.39 -6.59
N SER A 155 13.33 2.16 -5.54
CA SER A 155 14.27 3.24 -5.33
C SER A 155 14.94 3.00 -3.99
N MET A 156 16.22 2.64 -4.02
CA MET A 156 16.97 2.30 -2.81
C MET A 156 17.48 3.55 -2.08
N GLU A 157 17.80 4.60 -2.86
CA GLU A 157 18.33 5.86 -2.35
C GLU A 157 17.34 7.00 -2.64
N ASN A 158 16.59 7.43 -1.63
CA ASN A 158 15.67 8.55 -1.70
C ASN A 158 15.44 9.16 -0.31
N ALA A 159 14.82 10.33 -0.25
CA ALA A 159 14.53 11.05 0.99
C ALA A 159 13.37 10.43 1.81
N TYR A 160 12.62 9.49 1.23
CA TYR A 160 11.36 8.95 1.76
C TYR A 160 11.51 7.57 2.41
N GLY A 161 12.69 7.27 2.96
CA GLY A 161 12.96 6.01 3.63
C GLY A 161 13.62 4.92 2.75
N GLY A 162 14.18 5.27 1.59
CA GLY A 162 14.91 4.33 0.75
C GLY A 162 14.04 3.16 0.26
N PHE A 163 14.46 1.94 0.58
CA PHE A 163 13.74 0.71 0.22
C PHE A 163 12.24 0.76 0.56
N TRP A 164 11.85 1.33 1.70
CA TRP A 164 10.47 1.42 2.16
C TRP A 164 9.54 2.15 1.18
N PHE A 165 10.05 3.17 0.51
CA PHE A 165 9.23 4.05 -0.33
C PHE A 165 8.51 3.32 -1.47
N TYR A 166 9.14 2.29 -2.07
CA TYR A 166 8.61 1.63 -3.27
C TYR A 166 8.41 0.12 -3.13
N ALA A 167 9.09 -0.52 -2.18
CA ALA A 167 9.12 -1.98 -2.06
C ALA A 167 7.76 -2.60 -1.75
N GLN A 168 6.86 -1.88 -1.08
CA GLN A 168 5.53 -2.38 -0.74
C GLN A 168 4.71 -2.73 -1.98
N HIS A 169 4.92 -2.06 -3.12
CA HIS A 169 4.22 -2.40 -4.36
C HIS A 169 4.41 -3.87 -4.76
N LEU A 170 5.66 -4.33 -4.82
CA LEU A 170 5.96 -5.73 -5.18
C LEU A 170 5.60 -6.70 -4.05
N THR A 171 5.81 -6.29 -2.82
CA THR A 171 5.47 -7.07 -1.63
C THR A 171 3.98 -7.40 -1.59
N GLU A 172 3.10 -6.43 -1.81
CA GLU A 172 1.66 -6.68 -1.81
C GLU A 172 1.18 -7.46 -3.03
N VAL A 173 1.81 -7.30 -4.20
CA VAL A 173 1.52 -8.16 -5.35
C VAL A 173 1.87 -9.62 -5.05
N MET A 174 3.04 -9.87 -4.42
CA MET A 174 3.39 -11.21 -3.94
C MET A 174 2.34 -11.75 -2.96
N MET A 175 1.97 -10.97 -1.97
CA MET A 175 1.00 -11.40 -0.95
C MET A 175 -0.39 -11.65 -1.53
N LYS A 176 -0.81 -10.86 -2.51
CA LYS A 176 -2.08 -11.06 -3.22
C LYS A 176 -2.15 -12.39 -3.95
N ILE A 177 -1.03 -12.86 -4.52
CA ILE A 177 -0.95 -14.10 -5.31
C ILE A 177 -0.67 -15.31 -4.42
N PHE A 178 0.27 -15.19 -3.46
CA PHE A 178 0.84 -16.32 -2.72
C PHE A 178 0.44 -16.37 -1.24
N GLY A 179 -0.28 -15.36 -0.73
CA GLY A 179 -0.69 -15.25 0.67
C GLY A 179 0.14 -14.27 1.48
N TYR A 180 -0.44 -13.79 2.58
CA TYR A 180 0.08 -12.64 3.34
C TYR A 180 1.21 -12.97 4.33
N PHE A 181 1.49 -14.25 4.62
CA PHE A 181 2.35 -14.61 5.75
C PHE A 181 3.53 -15.50 5.34
N PRO A 182 4.52 -14.98 4.57
CA PRO A 182 5.79 -15.67 4.38
C PRO A 182 6.52 -15.79 5.73
N THR A 183 7.32 -16.84 5.89
CA THR A 183 7.97 -17.17 7.17
C THR A 183 9.37 -16.57 7.34
N SER A 184 10.06 -16.33 6.21
CA SER A 184 11.40 -15.70 6.19
C SER A 184 11.69 -15.03 4.87
N ALA A 185 12.73 -14.20 4.85
CA ALA A 185 13.26 -13.53 3.68
C ALA A 185 14.78 -13.64 3.62
N LYS A 186 15.34 -13.91 2.41
CA LYS A 186 16.77 -13.84 2.14
C LYS A 186 17.03 -12.91 0.99
N ALA A 187 17.75 -11.83 1.24
CA ALA A 187 18.11 -10.84 0.24
C ALA A 187 19.53 -11.04 -0.30
N TYR A 188 19.69 -10.74 -1.60
CA TYR A 188 20.95 -10.71 -2.31
C TYR A 188 21.03 -9.39 -3.09
N VAL A 189 21.97 -8.53 -2.74
CA VAL A 189 22.17 -7.23 -3.40
C VAL A 189 23.30 -7.33 -4.42
N ASN A 190 23.04 -6.91 -5.66
CA ASN A 190 24.02 -6.83 -6.72
C ASN A 190 23.79 -5.58 -7.57
N GLY A 191 24.53 -4.52 -7.27
CA GLY A 191 24.37 -3.22 -7.93
C GLY A 191 22.96 -2.67 -7.77
N CYS A 192 22.29 -2.38 -8.89
CA CYS A 192 20.91 -1.86 -8.91
C CYS A 192 19.83 -2.94 -8.71
N VAL A 193 20.22 -4.19 -8.45
CA VAL A 193 19.28 -5.31 -8.29
C VAL A 193 19.34 -5.86 -6.88
N THR A 194 18.18 -5.94 -6.22
CA THR A 194 18.00 -6.68 -4.98
C THR A 194 17.07 -7.86 -5.25
N THR A 195 17.60 -9.08 -5.15
CA THR A 195 16.82 -10.31 -5.27
C THR A 195 16.49 -10.84 -3.89
N VAL A 196 15.24 -11.14 -3.63
CA VAL A 196 14.76 -11.65 -2.36
C VAL A 196 14.09 -12.99 -2.58
N VAL A 197 14.44 -13.99 -1.77
CA VAL A 197 13.71 -15.24 -1.66
C VAL A 197 12.80 -15.12 -0.44
N ALA A 198 11.49 -15.09 -0.66
CA ALA A 198 10.46 -15.16 0.35
C ALA A 198 10.05 -16.62 0.55
N ARG A 199 10.18 -17.13 1.77
CA ARG A 199 9.83 -18.51 2.10
C ARG A 199 8.41 -18.60 2.64
N TYR A 200 7.66 -19.50 2.06
CA TYR A 200 6.38 -19.96 2.58
C TYR A 200 6.52 -21.41 3.11
N PRO A 201 5.56 -21.94 3.86
CA PRO A 201 5.68 -23.31 4.39
C PRO A 201 5.85 -24.39 3.31
N GLU A 202 5.29 -24.20 2.11
CA GLU A 202 5.26 -25.22 1.07
C GLU A 202 6.08 -24.88 -0.19
N TYR A 203 6.51 -23.62 -0.36
CA TYR A 203 7.26 -23.15 -1.52
C TYR A 203 8.02 -21.86 -1.24
N ASP A 204 8.90 -21.49 -2.15
CA ASP A 204 9.61 -20.22 -2.14
C ASP A 204 9.13 -19.33 -3.30
N VAL A 205 9.10 -18.01 -3.07
CA VAL A 205 8.81 -16.99 -4.09
C VAL A 205 10.00 -16.06 -4.21
N THR A 206 10.46 -15.83 -5.44
CA THR A 206 11.55 -14.89 -5.71
C THR A 206 11.00 -13.54 -6.10
N LEU A 207 11.44 -12.50 -5.43
CA LEU A 207 11.19 -11.11 -5.77
C LEU A 207 12.46 -10.48 -6.33
N GLN A 208 12.35 -9.72 -7.40
CA GLN A 208 13.44 -8.94 -7.95
C GLN A 208 13.05 -7.45 -7.96
N PHE A 209 13.69 -6.69 -7.10
CA PHE A 209 13.61 -5.24 -7.06
C PHE A 209 14.73 -4.66 -7.92
N VAL A 210 14.39 -3.82 -8.90
CA VAL A 210 15.36 -3.26 -9.85
C VAL A 210 15.31 -1.75 -9.83
N ASP A 211 16.36 -1.10 -9.35
CA ASP A 211 16.43 0.35 -9.32
C ASP A 211 16.55 0.91 -10.75
N GLY A 212 15.75 1.96 -11.02
CA GLY A 212 15.74 2.64 -12.31
C GLY A 212 15.08 1.89 -13.47
N ASN A 213 14.38 0.78 -13.24
CA ASN A 213 13.71 0.03 -14.30
C ASN A 213 12.25 -0.29 -13.98
N TYR A 214 11.32 0.35 -14.68
CA TYR A 214 9.88 0.36 -14.44
C TYR A 214 9.11 -0.76 -15.16
N THR A 215 9.69 -1.95 -15.29
CA THR A 215 8.98 -3.13 -15.79
C THR A 215 8.43 -3.95 -14.64
N TYR A 216 7.14 -4.26 -14.69
CA TYR A 216 6.45 -5.12 -13.74
C TYR A 216 6.19 -6.48 -14.37
N TYR A 217 6.53 -7.55 -13.68
CA TYR A 217 6.40 -8.92 -14.17
C TYR A 217 5.99 -9.87 -13.05
N ALA A 218 5.15 -10.84 -13.37
CA ALA A 218 4.75 -11.91 -12.47
C ALA A 218 4.77 -13.26 -13.17
N SER A 219 5.18 -14.30 -12.45
CA SER A 219 5.02 -15.69 -12.85
C SER A 219 4.73 -16.59 -11.66
N VAL A 220 3.95 -17.64 -11.91
CA VAL A 220 3.68 -18.73 -10.96
C VAL A 220 4.05 -20.04 -11.64
N SER A 221 4.77 -20.89 -10.91
CA SER A 221 5.01 -22.29 -11.25
C SER A 221 4.05 -23.15 -10.42
N ALA A 222 3.25 -23.96 -11.09
CA ALA A 222 2.24 -24.80 -10.48
C ALA A 222 2.13 -26.15 -11.21
N GLU A 223 1.32 -27.05 -10.70
CA GLU A 223 1.09 -28.38 -11.28
C GLU A 223 0.56 -28.30 -12.72
N GLY A 224 -0.27 -27.31 -13.03
CA GLY A 224 -0.78 -27.03 -14.38
C GLY A 224 0.24 -26.42 -15.33
N GLY A 225 1.48 -26.12 -14.89
CA GLY A 225 2.56 -25.55 -15.68
C GLY A 225 3.07 -24.21 -15.14
N VAL A 226 3.64 -23.39 -16.02
CA VAL A 226 4.13 -22.06 -15.67
C VAL A 226 3.32 -21.02 -16.42
N GLU A 227 2.72 -20.09 -15.69
CA GLU A 227 2.09 -18.90 -16.25
C GLU A 227 2.90 -17.65 -15.91
N SER A 228 3.02 -16.74 -16.86
CA SER A 228 3.77 -15.51 -16.66
C SER A 228 3.29 -14.38 -17.56
N PHE A 229 3.43 -13.15 -17.06
CA PHE A 229 3.04 -11.95 -17.82
C PHE A 229 3.73 -10.69 -17.31
N VAL A 230 3.88 -9.72 -18.21
CA VAL A 230 4.15 -8.33 -17.88
C VAL A 230 2.81 -7.65 -17.64
N TYR A 231 2.68 -6.90 -16.56
CA TYR A 231 1.46 -6.16 -16.28
C TYR A 231 1.72 -4.65 -16.23
N PRO A 232 0.81 -3.86 -16.82
CA PRO A 232 0.92 -2.41 -16.77
C PRO A 232 0.49 -1.88 -15.41
N VAL A 233 1.22 -0.92 -14.88
CA VAL A 233 0.79 -0.11 -13.74
C VAL A 233 0.43 1.27 -14.31
N SER A 234 -0.86 1.50 -14.47
CA SER A 234 -1.43 2.76 -15.00
C SER A 234 -2.25 3.46 -13.92
N SER A 235 -2.59 4.73 -14.14
CA SER A 235 -3.45 5.49 -13.22
C SER A 235 -4.85 4.88 -13.02
N ALA A 236 -5.29 3.98 -13.91
CA ALA A 236 -6.57 3.29 -13.75
C ALA A 236 -6.67 2.43 -12.48
N ILE A 237 -5.53 1.98 -11.93
CA ILE A 237 -5.53 1.19 -10.68
C ILE A 237 -5.98 2.00 -9.46
N TYR A 238 -5.82 3.32 -9.47
CA TYR A 238 -6.28 4.19 -8.37
C TYR A 238 -7.81 4.22 -8.24
N ALA A 239 -8.53 3.99 -9.34
CA ALA A 239 -9.98 3.88 -9.29
C ALA A 239 -10.45 2.72 -8.42
N TYR A 240 -9.74 1.58 -8.42
CA TYR A 240 -10.08 0.44 -7.55
C TYR A 240 -9.82 0.73 -6.07
N GLU A 241 -8.76 1.46 -5.74
CA GLU A 241 -8.50 1.89 -4.36
C GLU A 241 -9.59 2.85 -3.88
N MET A 242 -9.96 3.79 -4.75
CA MET A 242 -11.02 4.74 -4.41
C MET A 242 -12.40 4.06 -4.34
N ASP A 243 -12.68 3.06 -5.19
CA ASP A 243 -13.91 2.25 -5.10
C ASP A 243 -13.98 1.52 -3.75
N GLU A 244 -12.86 0.93 -3.29
CA GLU A 244 -12.79 0.27 -1.98
C GLU A 244 -12.97 1.25 -0.82
N TYR A 245 -12.33 2.42 -0.89
CA TYR A 245 -12.50 3.45 0.13
C TYR A 245 -13.90 4.05 0.13
N HIS A 246 -14.50 4.27 -1.04
CA HIS A 246 -15.89 4.74 -1.16
C HIS A 246 -16.86 3.73 -0.56
N GLU A 247 -16.69 2.44 -0.84
CA GLU A 247 -17.50 1.38 -0.22
C GLU A 247 -17.35 1.38 1.31
N LEU A 248 -16.12 1.54 1.81
CA LEU A 248 -15.86 1.69 3.23
C LEU A 248 -16.58 2.89 3.86
N LEU A 249 -16.57 4.06 3.18
CA LEU A 249 -17.27 5.26 3.63
C LEU A 249 -18.80 5.07 3.69
N VAL A 250 -19.37 4.34 2.71
CA VAL A 250 -20.83 4.19 2.57
C VAL A 250 -21.36 3.05 3.43
N SER A 251 -20.72 1.90 3.43
CA SER A 251 -21.20 0.68 4.08
C SER A 251 -20.50 0.35 5.40
N GLY A 252 -19.32 0.91 5.64
CA GLY A 252 -18.45 0.52 6.75
C GLY A 252 -17.77 -0.84 6.54
N GLU A 253 -17.86 -1.45 5.36
CA GLU A 253 -17.25 -2.75 5.08
C GLU A 253 -15.73 -2.61 4.85
N GLN A 254 -14.95 -3.25 5.70
CA GLN A 254 -13.50 -3.33 5.59
C GLN A 254 -13.11 -4.68 4.96
N LYS A 255 -12.40 -4.65 3.81
CA LYS A 255 -12.06 -5.86 3.04
C LYS A 255 -10.85 -6.61 3.54
N LYS A 256 -9.79 -5.88 3.94
CA LYS A 256 -8.59 -6.49 4.53
C LYS A 256 -8.73 -6.58 6.04
N ASP A 257 -8.36 -7.68 6.64
CA ASP A 257 -8.21 -7.73 8.09
C ASP A 257 -6.98 -6.94 8.55
N SER A 258 -6.91 -6.68 9.84
CA SER A 258 -5.86 -5.86 10.45
C SER A 258 -4.46 -6.46 10.30
N ARG A 259 -4.34 -7.80 10.33
CA ARG A 259 -3.06 -8.50 10.19
C ARG A 259 -2.58 -8.48 8.75
N GLU A 260 -3.47 -8.75 7.80
CA GLU A 260 -3.18 -8.67 6.36
C GLU A 260 -2.77 -7.26 5.94
N PHE A 261 -3.39 -6.24 6.53
CA PHE A 261 -3.12 -4.85 6.22
C PHE A 261 -1.67 -4.47 6.51
N ILE A 262 -1.12 -4.87 7.66
CA ILE A 262 0.26 -4.54 8.06
C ILE A 262 1.30 -5.62 7.74
N ALA A 263 0.89 -6.81 7.29
CA ALA A 263 1.83 -7.89 6.92
C ALA A 263 2.95 -7.45 5.95
N PRO A 264 2.68 -6.57 4.96
CA PRO A 264 3.75 -6.05 4.08
C PRO A 264 4.88 -5.35 4.84
N VAL A 265 4.56 -4.61 5.91
CA VAL A 265 5.57 -3.92 6.74
C VAL A 265 6.50 -4.93 7.42
N PHE A 266 5.95 -6.00 7.97
CA PHE A 266 6.71 -7.07 8.62
C PHE A 266 7.65 -7.82 7.66
N PHE A 267 7.16 -8.09 6.45
CA PHE A 267 8.00 -8.72 5.44
C PHE A 267 9.11 -7.77 4.96
N MET A 268 8.79 -6.51 4.71
CA MET A 268 9.79 -5.51 4.29
C MET A 268 10.87 -5.29 5.36
N ASP A 269 10.50 -5.33 6.65
CA ASP A 269 11.45 -5.29 7.76
C ASP A 269 12.42 -6.49 7.71
N ALA A 270 11.90 -7.71 7.54
CA ALA A 270 12.75 -8.90 7.40
C ALA A 270 13.68 -8.80 6.17
N VAL A 271 13.18 -8.28 5.04
CA VAL A 271 14.01 -8.03 3.86
C VAL A 271 15.11 -7.01 4.18
N LYS A 272 14.77 -5.91 4.85
CA LYS A 272 15.76 -4.88 5.21
C LYS A 272 16.83 -5.43 6.15
N ARG A 273 16.43 -6.19 7.17
CA ARG A 273 17.39 -6.89 8.06
C ARG A 273 18.27 -7.86 7.27
N SER A 274 17.71 -8.59 6.30
CA SER A 274 18.49 -9.50 5.45
C SER A 274 19.46 -8.78 4.52
N ILE A 275 19.12 -7.59 4.03
CA ILE A 275 20.06 -6.74 3.27
C ILE A 275 21.24 -6.35 4.15
N ASP A 276 20.98 -5.95 5.39
CA ASP A 276 21.99 -5.45 6.32
C ASP A 276 22.87 -6.57 6.90
N SER A 277 22.28 -7.70 7.29
CA SER A 277 23.00 -8.84 7.90
C SER A 277 23.66 -9.78 6.89
N GLY A 278 23.14 -9.80 5.66
CA GLY A 278 23.51 -10.82 4.67
C GLY A 278 23.03 -12.24 5.04
N LEU A 279 22.11 -12.39 6.00
CA LEU A 279 21.56 -13.69 6.42
C LEU A 279 20.08 -13.83 6.03
N GLU A 280 19.55 -15.04 6.11
CA GLU A 280 18.10 -15.27 6.07
C GLU A 280 17.49 -14.76 7.39
N GLU A 281 16.47 -13.94 7.28
CA GLU A 281 15.79 -13.31 8.41
C GLU A 281 14.34 -13.82 8.53
N LYS A 282 13.93 -14.15 9.74
CA LYS A 282 12.53 -14.53 9.99
C LYS A 282 11.61 -13.32 9.86
N VAL A 283 10.47 -13.50 9.22
CA VAL A 283 9.37 -12.55 9.31
C VAL A 283 8.72 -12.73 10.68
N ALA A 284 8.63 -11.64 11.45
CA ALA A 284 7.97 -11.69 12.74
C ALA A 284 6.48 -11.99 12.58
N GLU A 285 5.89 -12.69 13.54
CA GLU A 285 4.46 -12.93 13.55
C GLU A 285 3.71 -11.62 13.81
N VAL A 286 2.65 -11.37 13.03
CA VAL A 286 1.77 -10.22 13.24
C VAL A 286 0.86 -10.52 14.43
N VAL A 287 1.18 -9.91 15.58
CA VAL A 287 0.41 -10.00 16.83
C VAL A 287 -0.21 -8.63 17.10
N LEU A 288 -1.55 -8.59 17.23
CA LEU A 288 -2.35 -7.38 17.49
C LEU A 288 -3.05 -7.47 18.83
#